data_3543fa31bc2c242288f9646925128872
#
_entry.id   3543fa31bc2c242288f9646925128872
#
_cell.length_a   1.000
_cell.length_b   1.000
_cell.length_c   1.000
_cell.angle_alpha   90.00
_cell.angle_beta   90.00
_cell.angle_gamma   90.00
#
_symmetry.space_group_name_H-M   'P 1'
#
loop_
_entity.id
_entity.type
_entity.pdbx_description
1 polymer ?
#
loop_
_entity_poly.entity_id
_entity_poly.type
_entity_poly.pdbx_seq_one_letter_code
_entity_poly.pdbx_strand_id
1 'polypeptide(L)'
;MQVSVETTQGLERRITITVPAENVETEVKKRLQQLSKTQRIDGFRAGKVPVSVINKRFGAAVRQEVAGEVMQRNYIEAIVAEKINPAGAPSFAPKSLEAGKDLEFSATFEVYPEVEVQGLEKIAVEKPAVTVTDEDLANMLETLRKQHAEWAEVDTAAGESDRVTVDFVGTIDGEVFEG
;
A
#
# COMPACT_ATOMS: atom_id res chain seq x y z
N MET A 1 25.43 -1.61 -18.01
CA MET A 1 25.06 -1.92 -16.61
C MET A 1 25.52 -3.34 -16.34
N GLN A 2 26.29 -3.57 -15.29
CA GLN A 2 26.62 -4.90 -14.79
C GLN A 2 25.86 -5.11 -13.49
N VAL A 3 25.21 -6.26 -13.33
CA VAL A 3 24.39 -6.61 -12.18
C VAL A 3 24.90 -7.93 -11.60
N SER A 4 25.12 -7.97 -10.29
CA SER A 4 25.42 -9.19 -9.54
C SER A 4 24.41 -9.33 -8.40
N VAL A 5 23.73 -10.47 -8.34
CA VAL A 5 22.74 -10.77 -7.32
C VAL A 5 23.29 -11.78 -6.33
N GLU A 6 23.26 -11.48 -5.06
CA GLU A 6 23.71 -12.35 -3.98
C GLU A 6 22.55 -12.60 -3.00
N THR A 7 22.38 -13.86 -2.58
CA THR A 7 21.50 -14.22 -1.47
C THR A 7 22.29 -14.10 -0.17
N THR A 8 21.87 -13.22 0.73
CA THR A 8 22.60 -12.97 1.99
C THR A 8 22.15 -13.94 3.08
N GLN A 9 20.91 -13.79 3.58
CA GLN A 9 20.33 -14.69 4.58
C GLN A 9 18.82 -14.79 4.39
N GLY A 10 18.28 -16.01 4.36
CA GLY A 10 16.84 -16.23 4.26
C GLY A 10 16.22 -15.56 3.04
N LEU A 11 15.36 -14.58 3.29
CA LEU A 11 14.65 -13.81 2.25
C LEU A 11 15.41 -12.54 1.79
N GLU A 12 16.51 -12.21 2.46
CA GLU A 12 17.29 -11.03 2.10
C GLU A 12 18.12 -11.27 0.83
N ARG A 13 18.07 -10.29 -0.05
CA ARG A 13 18.86 -10.24 -1.30
C ARG A 13 19.67 -8.97 -1.35
N ARG A 14 20.86 -9.07 -1.91
CA ARG A 14 21.74 -7.93 -2.19
C ARG A 14 22.05 -7.91 -3.67
N ILE A 15 21.78 -6.80 -4.31
CA ILE A 15 22.17 -6.56 -5.71
C ILE A 15 23.29 -5.53 -5.72
N THR A 16 24.38 -5.83 -6.38
CA THR A 16 25.46 -4.87 -6.67
C THR A 16 25.34 -4.47 -8.14
N ILE A 17 25.25 -3.16 -8.36
CA ILE A 17 25.05 -2.57 -9.68
C ILE A 17 26.18 -1.59 -9.96
N THR A 18 26.77 -1.70 -11.16
CA THR A 18 27.78 -0.78 -11.67
C THR A 18 27.21 -0.04 -12.87
N VAL A 19 27.19 1.29 -12.78
CA VAL A 19 26.75 2.19 -13.84
C VAL A 19 27.93 2.97 -14.39
N PRO A 20 28.15 2.98 -15.73
CA PRO A 20 29.26 3.70 -16.34
C PRO A 20 29.25 5.19 -15.99
N ALA A 21 30.44 5.74 -15.73
CA ALA A 21 30.64 7.15 -15.41
C ALA A 21 30.00 8.09 -16.42
N GLU A 22 30.08 7.76 -17.72
CA GLU A 22 29.53 8.57 -18.81
C GLU A 22 28.03 8.84 -18.66
N ASN A 23 27.27 7.84 -18.21
CA ASN A 23 25.83 7.95 -18.01
C ASN A 23 25.52 8.94 -16.85
N VAL A 24 26.25 8.81 -15.75
CA VAL A 24 26.11 9.70 -14.58
C VAL A 24 26.49 11.14 -14.95
N GLU A 25 27.63 11.34 -15.62
CA GLU A 25 28.12 12.67 -16.02
C GLU A 25 27.15 13.34 -17.01
N THR A 26 26.54 12.59 -17.89
CA THR A 26 25.54 13.10 -18.83
C THR A 26 24.32 13.64 -18.10
N GLU A 27 23.81 12.92 -17.11
CA GLU A 27 22.66 13.37 -16.31
C GLU A 27 23.03 14.57 -15.40
N VAL A 28 24.21 14.54 -14.78
CA VAL A 28 24.73 15.69 -14.01
C VAL A 28 24.82 16.93 -14.88
N LYS A 29 25.35 16.81 -16.09
CA LYS A 29 25.45 17.94 -17.04
C LYS A 29 24.08 18.48 -17.43
N LYS A 30 23.12 17.62 -17.72
CA LYS A 30 21.74 18.03 -18.01
C LYS A 30 21.14 18.80 -16.84
N ARG A 31 21.28 18.28 -15.63
CA ARG A 31 20.76 18.91 -14.42
C ARG A 31 21.37 20.27 -14.15
N LEU A 32 22.69 20.39 -14.29
CA LEU A 32 23.39 21.66 -14.17
C LEU A 32 22.94 22.70 -15.22
N GLN A 33 22.67 22.26 -16.46
CA GLN A 33 22.12 23.10 -17.50
C GLN A 33 20.70 23.58 -17.18
N GLN A 34 19.86 22.75 -16.60
CA GLN A 34 18.54 23.15 -16.15
C GLN A 34 18.64 24.18 -15.03
N LEU A 35 19.47 23.95 -14.04
CA LEU A 35 19.71 24.88 -12.94
C LEU A 35 20.24 26.21 -13.41
N SER A 36 21.11 26.24 -14.44
CA SER A 36 21.63 27.52 -15.00
C SER A 36 20.54 28.42 -15.58
N LYS A 37 19.40 27.83 -15.99
CA LYS A 37 18.24 28.55 -16.54
C LYS A 37 17.26 29.01 -15.46
N THR A 38 17.19 28.31 -14.34
CA THR A 38 16.17 28.53 -13.30
C THR A 38 16.72 29.25 -12.08
N GLN A 39 17.97 29.02 -11.71
CA GLN A 39 18.57 29.60 -10.51
C GLN A 39 18.91 31.07 -10.67
N ARG A 40 18.64 31.85 -9.61
CA ARG A 40 19.06 33.23 -9.49
C ARG A 40 20.34 33.28 -8.65
N ILE A 41 21.38 33.91 -9.21
CA ILE A 41 22.65 34.12 -8.52
C ILE A 41 22.98 35.61 -8.63
N ASP A 42 23.37 36.25 -7.52
CA ASP A 42 23.76 37.65 -7.49
C ASP A 42 24.92 37.91 -8.47
N GLY A 43 24.82 38.99 -9.23
CA GLY A 43 25.77 39.35 -10.29
C GLY A 43 25.46 38.75 -11.67
N PHE A 44 24.41 37.91 -11.81
CA PHE A 44 24.01 37.35 -13.11
C PHE A 44 22.53 37.60 -13.41
N ARG A 45 22.23 37.87 -14.67
CA ARG A 45 20.85 37.97 -15.15
C ARG A 45 20.16 36.62 -15.05
N ALA A 46 18.90 36.56 -14.58
CA ALA A 46 18.09 35.38 -14.49
C ALA A 46 18.10 34.57 -15.80
N GLY A 47 18.40 33.27 -15.74
CA GLY A 47 18.48 32.35 -16.88
C GLY A 47 19.76 32.50 -17.75
N LYS A 48 20.73 33.33 -17.35
CA LYS A 48 21.99 33.53 -18.05
C LYS A 48 23.22 33.24 -17.16
N VAL A 49 23.04 32.46 -16.12
CA VAL A 49 24.15 32.02 -15.25
C VAL A 49 25.02 30.99 -15.98
N PRO A 50 26.34 31.18 -16.10
CA PRO A 50 27.21 30.18 -16.70
C PRO A 50 27.17 28.85 -15.93
N VAL A 51 27.14 27.74 -16.67
CA VAL A 51 27.09 26.40 -16.07
C VAL A 51 28.30 26.13 -15.15
N SER A 52 29.46 26.72 -15.45
CA SER A 52 30.67 26.63 -14.62
C SER A 52 30.47 27.23 -13.22
N VAL A 53 29.74 28.34 -13.12
CA VAL A 53 29.41 29.00 -11.84
C VAL A 53 28.43 28.13 -11.04
N ILE A 54 27.40 27.59 -11.73
CA ILE A 54 26.45 26.64 -11.12
C ILE A 54 27.19 25.42 -10.62
N ASN A 55 28.04 24.81 -11.41
CA ASN A 55 28.80 23.62 -11.04
C ASN A 55 29.70 23.87 -9.82
N LYS A 56 30.38 25.03 -9.78
CA LYS A 56 31.23 25.38 -8.62
C LYS A 56 30.42 25.50 -7.32
N ARG A 57 29.18 26.00 -7.40
CA ARG A 57 28.34 26.28 -6.23
C ARG A 57 27.47 25.08 -5.83
N PHE A 58 26.92 24.36 -6.79
CA PHE A 58 25.94 23.32 -6.60
C PHE A 58 26.36 21.95 -7.12
N GLY A 59 27.53 21.81 -7.74
CA GLY A 59 27.95 20.60 -8.42
C GLY A 59 27.95 19.37 -7.53
N ALA A 60 28.43 19.48 -6.29
CA ALA A 60 28.44 18.38 -5.34
C ALA A 60 27.02 17.93 -4.97
N ALA A 61 26.13 18.86 -4.66
CA ALA A 61 24.73 18.55 -4.32
C ALA A 61 23.98 17.95 -5.51
N VAL A 62 24.17 18.51 -6.71
CA VAL A 62 23.57 17.97 -7.96
C VAL A 62 24.08 16.57 -8.26
N ARG A 63 25.35 16.29 -8.06
CA ARG A 63 25.91 14.96 -8.25
C ARG A 63 25.29 13.94 -7.30
N GLN A 64 25.10 14.31 -6.04
CA GLN A 64 24.48 13.44 -5.04
C GLN A 64 22.99 13.18 -5.36
N GLU A 65 22.25 14.22 -5.77
CA GLU A 65 20.86 14.11 -6.20
C GLU A 65 20.73 13.16 -7.41
N VAL A 66 21.52 13.41 -8.46
CA VAL A 66 21.54 12.61 -9.70
C VAL A 66 21.96 11.16 -9.40
N ALA A 67 22.94 10.96 -8.52
CA ALA A 67 23.36 9.61 -8.14
C ALA A 67 22.19 8.84 -7.49
N GLY A 68 21.41 9.48 -6.62
CA GLY A 68 20.22 8.89 -6.03
C GLY A 68 19.17 8.48 -7.08
N GLU A 69 18.87 9.36 -8.03
CA GLU A 69 17.95 9.07 -9.13
C GLU A 69 18.45 7.93 -10.03
N VAL A 70 19.75 7.93 -10.35
CA VAL A 70 20.38 6.89 -11.17
C VAL A 70 20.37 5.54 -10.44
N MET A 71 20.67 5.52 -9.14
CA MET A 71 20.61 4.30 -8.33
C MET A 71 19.20 3.71 -8.32
N GLN A 72 18.18 4.54 -8.06
CA GLN A 72 16.80 4.08 -8.03
C GLN A 72 16.34 3.53 -9.37
N ARG A 73 16.62 4.23 -10.47
CA ARG A 73 16.24 3.80 -11.82
C ARG A 73 16.90 2.47 -12.20
N ASN A 74 18.22 2.37 -12.01
CA ASN A 74 18.95 1.15 -12.36
C ASN A 74 18.59 -0.03 -11.45
N TYR A 75 18.21 0.21 -10.20
CA TYR A 75 17.65 -0.82 -9.31
C TYR A 75 16.35 -1.39 -9.88
N ILE A 76 15.41 -0.52 -10.28
CA ILE A 76 14.13 -0.95 -10.87
C ILE A 76 14.36 -1.76 -12.15
N GLU A 77 15.26 -1.31 -13.02
CA GLU A 77 15.62 -2.03 -14.24
C GLU A 77 16.23 -3.41 -13.91
N ALA A 78 17.08 -3.48 -12.90
CA ALA A 78 17.74 -4.73 -12.48
C ALA A 78 16.73 -5.74 -11.91
N ILE A 79 15.82 -5.33 -11.00
CA ILE A 79 14.82 -6.24 -10.41
C ILE A 79 13.85 -6.78 -11.45
N VAL A 80 13.49 -5.96 -12.45
CA VAL A 80 12.60 -6.39 -13.55
C VAL A 80 13.34 -7.40 -14.45
N ALA A 81 14.61 -7.14 -14.80
CA ALA A 81 15.42 -8.03 -15.63
C ALA A 81 15.64 -9.40 -14.96
N GLU A 82 15.92 -9.40 -13.66
CA GLU A 82 16.16 -10.62 -12.86
C GLU A 82 14.84 -11.26 -12.37
N LYS A 83 13.67 -10.69 -12.67
CA LYS A 83 12.34 -11.16 -12.24
C LYS A 83 12.22 -11.32 -10.72
N ILE A 84 12.86 -10.44 -9.98
CA ILE A 84 12.81 -10.43 -8.52
C ILE A 84 11.61 -9.60 -8.06
N ASN A 85 10.89 -10.12 -7.05
CA ASN A 85 9.74 -9.44 -6.46
C ASN A 85 10.08 -8.97 -5.04
N PRO A 86 10.49 -7.70 -4.85
CA PRO A 86 10.84 -7.17 -3.54
C PRO A 86 9.59 -6.98 -2.67
N ALA A 87 9.73 -7.31 -1.37
CA ALA A 87 8.65 -7.17 -0.39
C ALA A 87 8.58 -5.75 0.23
N GLY A 88 9.65 -4.95 0.07
CA GLY A 88 9.74 -3.62 0.65
C GLY A 88 10.70 -2.69 -0.08
N ALA A 89 10.90 -1.50 0.46
CA ALA A 89 11.84 -0.53 -0.10
C ALA A 89 13.29 -1.00 0.09
N PRO A 90 14.15 -0.85 -0.93
CA PRO A 90 15.55 -1.20 -0.81
C PRO A 90 16.34 -0.21 0.04
N SER A 91 17.37 -0.69 0.73
CA SER A 91 18.41 0.13 1.34
C SER A 91 19.58 0.26 0.38
N PHE A 92 19.89 1.49 -0.04
CA PHE A 92 21.01 1.78 -0.94
C PHE A 92 22.27 2.11 -0.17
N ALA A 93 23.38 1.48 -0.55
CA ALA A 93 24.71 1.77 -0.03
C ALA A 93 25.65 2.07 -1.23
N PRO A 94 25.93 3.36 -1.52
CA PRO A 94 26.89 3.71 -2.55
C PRO A 94 28.33 3.37 -2.11
N LYS A 95 29.10 2.74 -2.99
CA LYS A 95 30.50 2.42 -2.76
C LYS A 95 31.43 3.48 -3.34
N SER A 96 31.08 4.05 -4.50
CA SER A 96 31.87 5.08 -5.18
C SER A 96 30.96 6.13 -5.80
N LEU A 97 31.19 7.42 -5.42
CA LEU A 97 30.49 8.59 -5.95
C LEU A 97 31.46 9.62 -6.57
N GLU A 98 32.70 9.22 -6.84
CA GLU A 98 33.72 10.11 -7.33
C GLU A 98 33.46 10.53 -8.78
N ALA A 99 33.76 11.79 -9.09
CA ALA A 99 33.66 12.31 -10.45
C ALA A 99 34.58 11.53 -11.42
N GLY A 100 34.04 11.13 -12.56
CA GLY A 100 34.78 10.40 -13.58
C GLY A 100 35.04 8.91 -13.29
N LYS A 101 34.55 8.40 -12.18
CA LYS A 101 34.53 6.96 -11.90
C LYS A 101 33.14 6.38 -12.06
N ASP A 102 33.08 5.08 -12.35
CA ASP A 102 31.81 4.37 -12.42
C ASP A 102 31.11 4.40 -11.06
N LEU A 103 29.78 4.59 -11.09
CA LEU A 103 28.95 4.53 -9.92
C LEU A 103 28.69 3.07 -9.56
N GLU A 104 29.28 2.63 -8.46
CA GLU A 104 29.03 1.31 -7.89
C GLU A 104 28.21 1.47 -6.60
N PHE A 105 27.11 0.74 -6.51
CA PHE A 105 26.27 0.73 -5.32
C PHE A 105 25.69 -0.66 -5.08
N SER A 106 25.35 -0.94 -3.83
CA SER A 106 24.58 -2.12 -3.45
C SER A 106 23.19 -1.72 -2.97
N ALA A 107 22.20 -2.51 -3.36
CA ALA A 107 20.83 -2.41 -2.85
C ALA A 107 20.51 -3.70 -2.09
N THR A 108 20.12 -3.56 -0.83
CA THR A 108 19.69 -4.66 0.03
C THR A 108 18.20 -4.56 0.27
N PHE A 109 17.47 -5.66 0.07
CA PHE A 109 16.02 -5.74 0.21
C PHE A 109 15.59 -7.17 0.49
N GLU A 110 14.36 -7.33 0.98
CA GLU A 110 13.74 -8.63 1.19
C GLU A 110 12.84 -9.00 0.01
N VAL A 111 12.69 -10.30 -0.23
CA VAL A 111 11.81 -10.85 -1.27
C VAL A 111 10.71 -11.68 -0.65
N TYR A 112 9.58 -11.79 -1.33
CA TYR A 112 8.54 -12.73 -0.94
C TYR A 112 9.04 -14.17 -1.09
N PRO A 113 8.74 -15.07 -0.13
CA PRO A 113 9.05 -16.48 -0.25
C PRO A 113 8.23 -17.13 -1.38
N GLU A 114 8.84 -18.07 -2.08
CA GLU A 114 8.09 -18.97 -2.95
C GLU A 114 7.38 -20.00 -2.08
N VAL A 115 6.05 -19.98 -2.08
CA VAL A 115 5.21 -20.89 -1.29
C VAL A 115 4.65 -21.98 -2.19
N GLU A 116 5.12 -23.21 -1.98
CA GLU A 116 4.50 -24.38 -2.57
C GLU A 116 3.34 -24.86 -1.69
N VAL A 117 2.14 -24.71 -2.21
CA VAL A 117 0.93 -25.19 -1.49
C VAL A 117 0.84 -26.70 -1.65
N GLN A 118 1.03 -27.43 -0.55
CA GLN A 118 0.95 -28.89 -0.52
C GLN A 118 -0.30 -29.35 0.25
N GLY A 119 -0.78 -30.54 -0.09
CA GLY A 119 -1.84 -31.19 0.67
C GLY A 119 -3.27 -30.76 0.34
N LEU A 120 -3.49 -29.96 -0.72
CA LEU A 120 -4.83 -29.58 -1.17
C LEU A 120 -5.72 -30.80 -1.47
N GLU A 121 -5.11 -31.87 -1.97
CA GLU A 121 -5.80 -33.15 -2.28
C GLU A 121 -6.37 -33.86 -1.05
N LYS A 122 -5.89 -33.52 0.15
CA LYS A 122 -6.32 -34.11 1.43
C LYS A 122 -7.40 -33.30 2.13
N ILE A 123 -7.74 -32.12 1.60
CA ILE A 123 -8.74 -31.24 2.19
C ILE A 123 -10.12 -31.71 1.73
N ALA A 124 -10.90 -32.23 2.67
CA ALA A 124 -12.31 -32.51 2.46
C ALA A 124 -13.12 -31.25 2.75
N VAL A 125 -13.85 -30.76 1.76
CA VAL A 125 -14.72 -29.59 1.89
C VAL A 125 -16.17 -30.05 1.78
N GLU A 126 -16.96 -29.80 2.83
CA GLU A 126 -18.40 -30.01 2.79
C GLU A 126 -19.05 -28.78 2.13
N LYS A 127 -19.70 -28.99 1.01
CA LYS A 127 -20.47 -27.94 0.32
C LYS A 127 -21.90 -27.99 0.88
N PRO A 128 -22.35 -26.94 1.61
CA PRO A 128 -23.75 -26.90 2.06
C PRO A 128 -24.66 -26.83 0.83
N ALA A 129 -25.61 -27.77 0.76
CA ALA A 129 -26.68 -27.78 -0.22
C ALA A 129 -28.00 -27.43 0.49
N VAL A 130 -28.58 -26.32 0.09
CA VAL A 130 -29.86 -25.86 0.61
C VAL A 130 -30.91 -26.06 -0.46
N THR A 131 -32.00 -26.74 -0.10
CA THR A 131 -33.19 -26.85 -0.91
C THR A 131 -34.36 -26.20 -0.19
N VAL A 132 -35.04 -25.30 -0.86
CA VAL A 132 -36.26 -24.69 -0.28
C VAL A 132 -37.39 -25.72 -0.37
N THR A 133 -38.02 -26.03 0.75
CA THR A 133 -39.12 -26.95 0.86
C THR A 133 -40.48 -26.23 0.86
N ASP A 134 -41.57 -26.98 0.65
CA ASP A 134 -42.93 -26.43 0.77
C ASP A 134 -43.22 -25.95 2.20
N GLU A 135 -42.59 -26.58 3.21
CA GLU A 135 -42.66 -26.14 4.59
C GLU A 135 -42.00 -24.79 4.83
N ASP A 136 -40.83 -24.54 4.21
CA ASP A 136 -40.14 -23.22 4.29
C ASP A 136 -41.02 -22.15 3.66
N LEU A 137 -41.67 -22.44 2.54
CA LEU A 137 -42.59 -21.53 1.89
C LEU A 137 -43.81 -21.23 2.79
N ALA A 138 -44.38 -22.25 3.40
CA ALA A 138 -45.52 -22.05 4.31
C ALA A 138 -45.15 -21.22 5.53
N ASN A 139 -43.97 -21.47 6.12
CA ASN A 139 -43.47 -20.67 7.25
C ASN A 139 -43.19 -19.19 6.86
N MET A 140 -42.65 -18.96 5.67
CA MET A 140 -42.47 -17.61 5.17
C MET A 140 -43.79 -16.88 4.94
N LEU A 141 -44.78 -17.54 4.35
CA LEU A 141 -46.14 -16.98 4.15
C LEU A 141 -46.80 -16.65 5.47
N GLU A 142 -46.63 -17.51 6.48
CA GLU A 142 -47.17 -17.24 7.81
C GLU A 142 -46.49 -16.05 8.49
N THR A 143 -45.18 -15.90 8.31
CA THR A 143 -44.44 -14.74 8.78
C THR A 143 -44.96 -13.46 8.13
N LEU A 144 -45.19 -13.45 6.82
CA LEU A 144 -45.75 -12.32 6.09
C LEU A 144 -47.16 -11.99 6.53
N ARG A 145 -48.02 -12.99 6.77
CA ARG A 145 -49.38 -12.78 7.30
C ARG A 145 -49.33 -12.08 8.65
N LYS A 146 -48.42 -12.53 9.55
CA LYS A 146 -48.26 -11.88 10.86
C LYS A 146 -47.78 -10.43 10.76
N GLN A 147 -46.87 -10.14 9.80
CA GLN A 147 -46.43 -8.77 9.58
C GLN A 147 -47.50 -7.83 9.05
N HIS A 148 -48.44 -8.37 8.27
CA HIS A 148 -49.58 -7.62 7.71
C HIS A 148 -50.85 -7.76 8.54
N ALA A 149 -50.77 -8.29 9.77
CA ALA A 149 -51.95 -8.41 10.64
C ALA A 149 -52.45 -7.03 11.08
N GLU A 150 -53.76 -6.81 11.01
CA GLU A 150 -54.41 -5.65 11.54
C GLU A 150 -54.89 -5.95 12.96
N TRP A 151 -54.74 -4.98 13.84
CA TRP A 151 -55.16 -5.07 15.23
C TRP A 151 -56.53 -4.43 15.40
N ALA A 152 -57.49 -5.14 15.99
CA ALA A 152 -58.79 -4.62 16.35
C ALA A 152 -58.98 -4.65 17.88
N GLU A 153 -59.60 -3.65 18.43
CA GLU A 153 -59.95 -3.61 19.83
C GLU A 153 -61.06 -4.62 20.16
N VAL A 154 -60.86 -5.37 21.24
CA VAL A 154 -61.81 -6.39 21.71
C VAL A 154 -61.98 -6.26 23.22
N ASP A 155 -63.19 -6.55 23.70
CA ASP A 155 -63.56 -6.48 25.13
C ASP A 155 -63.35 -7.80 25.88
N THR A 156 -62.50 -8.68 25.36
CA THR A 156 -62.20 -9.96 25.99
C THR A 156 -60.92 -9.88 26.81
N ALA A 157 -60.75 -10.80 27.77
CA ALA A 157 -59.50 -10.90 28.50
C ALA A 157 -58.32 -11.19 27.54
N ALA A 158 -57.19 -10.52 27.74
CA ALA A 158 -55.99 -10.66 26.92
C ALA A 158 -55.47 -12.11 26.96
N GLY A 159 -55.26 -12.67 25.77
CA GLY A 159 -54.70 -13.99 25.57
C GLY A 159 -53.25 -13.94 25.15
N GLU A 160 -52.69 -15.12 24.92
CA GLU A 160 -51.30 -15.25 24.39
C GLU A 160 -51.22 -14.69 22.98
N SER A 161 -50.25 -13.84 22.70
CA SER A 161 -50.02 -13.12 21.43
C SER A 161 -50.98 -11.93 21.17
N ASP A 162 -51.81 -11.52 22.11
CA ASP A 162 -52.59 -10.29 22.00
C ASP A 162 -51.70 -9.06 22.26
N ARG A 163 -52.08 -7.95 21.64
CA ARG A 163 -51.44 -6.66 21.85
C ARG A 163 -52.22 -5.86 22.87
N VAL A 164 -51.61 -5.54 24.01
CA VAL A 164 -52.24 -4.70 25.06
C VAL A 164 -51.58 -3.33 25.11
N THR A 165 -52.38 -2.32 25.26
CA THR A 165 -51.91 -0.95 25.56
C THR A 165 -52.19 -0.68 27.04
N VAL A 166 -51.13 -0.38 27.79
CA VAL A 166 -51.23 -0.18 29.24
C VAL A 166 -50.57 1.13 29.64
N ASP A 167 -51.16 1.80 30.64
CA ASP A 167 -50.50 2.87 31.35
C ASP A 167 -49.85 2.27 32.60
N PHE A 168 -48.64 2.69 32.91
CA PHE A 168 -47.94 2.23 34.10
C PHE A 168 -47.36 3.42 34.88
N VAL A 169 -47.39 3.29 36.21
CA VAL A 169 -46.77 4.25 37.10
C VAL A 169 -45.78 3.52 37.97
N GLY A 170 -44.50 3.90 37.86
CA GLY A 170 -43.46 3.35 38.69
C GLY A 170 -43.31 4.11 40.02
N THR A 171 -43.19 3.38 41.14
CA THR A 171 -42.94 3.97 42.45
C THR A 171 -41.75 3.32 43.12
N ILE A 172 -40.90 4.11 43.78
CA ILE A 172 -39.81 3.64 44.62
C ILE A 172 -40.08 4.19 46.04
N ASP A 173 -40.16 3.33 47.03
CA ASP A 173 -40.47 3.69 48.43
C ASP A 173 -41.74 4.54 48.61
N GLY A 174 -42.70 4.38 47.70
CA GLY A 174 -43.98 5.09 47.73
C GLY A 174 -43.98 6.44 46.97
N GLU A 175 -42.88 6.88 46.45
CA GLU A 175 -42.77 8.07 45.57
C GLU A 175 -42.79 7.67 44.11
N VAL A 176 -43.57 8.40 43.30
CA VAL A 176 -43.63 8.19 41.84
C VAL A 176 -42.36 8.73 41.21
N PHE A 177 -41.70 7.92 40.40
CA PHE A 177 -40.55 8.38 39.59
C PHE A 177 -40.95 8.43 38.10
N GLU A 178 -40.46 9.47 37.43
CA GLU A 178 -40.53 9.58 35.97
C GLU A 178 -39.30 8.85 35.37
N GLY A 179 -39.55 7.81 34.56
CA GLY A 179 -38.53 7.01 33.88
C GLY A 179 -38.40 7.37 32.42
#